data_1cb2530c790355069127c07c89d54f44
#
_entry.id   1cb2530c790355069127c07c89d54f44
#
_cell.length_a   1.000
_cell.length_b   1.000
_cell.length_c   1.000
_cell.angle_alpha   90.00
_cell.angle_beta   90.00
_cell.angle_gamma   90.00
#
_symmetry.space_group_name_H-M   'P 1'
#
loop_
_entity.id
_entity.type
_entity.pdbx_description
1 polymer ?
#
loop_
_entity_poly.entity_id
_entity_poly.type
_entity_poly.pdbx_seq_one_letter_code
_entity_poly.pdbx_strand_id
1 'polypeptide(L)'
;MLAVTATVAALAAATPNPCQQPALALRCPDLVMARATNLRITRSPSGRTVLHMANRIVNIGQGPAELFGERVSRTEMRARQVIADANGVRRRYETGAELYFKSVPSRGGSYWKWRNAARFELWAIDLNAQRTQLVRVGPKHDYCLRDLQRVRSGSQVRQHRFFPGCNQRAATREVTLGTSVGWADAYPSTYPDNWIDVTGLRGCFAVVQRVDPGGHIFETNEDNNISSTTVRLPYKRGPQRCPRPAPA
;
A
#
# COMPACT_ATOMS: atom_id res chain seq x y z
N MET A 1 30.65 37.01 26.91
CA MET A 1 29.71 37.05 25.80
C MET A 1 29.75 35.69 25.11
N LEU A 2 28.72 34.86 25.32
CA LEU A 2 28.60 33.56 24.62
C LEU A 2 27.80 33.82 23.32
N ALA A 3 28.44 33.52 22.20
CA ALA A 3 27.79 33.54 20.90
C ALA A 3 26.94 32.26 20.74
N VAL A 4 25.63 32.44 20.65
CA VAL A 4 24.69 31.34 20.30
C VAL A 4 24.66 31.23 18.78
N THR A 5 25.30 30.20 18.23
CA THR A 5 25.19 29.88 16.80
C THR A 5 23.87 29.13 16.57
N ALA A 6 22.90 29.78 15.94
CA ALA A 6 21.67 29.18 15.48
C ALA A 6 21.96 28.34 14.24
N THR A 7 21.85 27.00 14.38
CA THR A 7 21.91 26.06 13.25
C THR A 7 20.56 26.09 12.53
N VAL A 8 20.50 26.71 11.36
CA VAL A 8 19.34 26.65 10.47
C VAL A 8 19.34 25.26 9.81
N ALA A 9 18.44 24.38 10.24
CA ALA A 9 18.18 23.14 9.54
C ALA A 9 17.51 23.47 8.19
N ALA A 10 18.22 23.22 7.09
CA ALA A 10 17.65 23.32 5.75
C ALA A 10 16.59 22.21 5.60
N LEU A 11 15.33 22.59 5.51
CA LEU A 11 14.28 21.68 5.04
C LEU A 11 14.61 21.28 3.60
N ALA A 12 14.96 20.00 3.40
CA ALA A 12 15.07 19.46 2.06
C ALA A 12 13.71 19.62 1.36
N ALA A 13 13.66 20.42 0.30
CA ALA A 13 12.45 20.55 -0.50
C ALA A 13 12.08 19.17 -1.07
N ALA A 14 10.83 18.77 -0.89
CA ALA A 14 10.33 17.51 -1.47
C ALA A 14 10.50 17.58 -2.99
N THR A 15 11.01 16.49 -3.59
CA THR A 15 11.15 16.39 -5.05
C THR A 15 9.78 16.54 -5.69
N PRO A 16 9.57 17.51 -6.61
CA PRO A 16 8.27 17.67 -7.25
C PRO A 16 7.86 16.39 -7.98
N ASN A 17 6.58 16.01 -7.85
CA ASN A 17 6.05 14.83 -8.53
C ASN A 17 6.13 15.02 -10.07
N PRO A 18 6.97 14.25 -10.79
CA PRO A 18 7.13 14.41 -12.25
C PRO A 18 5.86 14.01 -13.00
N CYS A 19 4.99 13.18 -12.40
CA CYS A 19 3.70 12.78 -12.96
C CYS A 19 2.68 13.93 -13.02
N GLN A 20 2.92 15.01 -12.30
CA GLN A 20 2.14 16.24 -12.36
C GLN A 20 2.66 17.24 -13.40
N GLN A 21 3.67 16.85 -14.20
CA GLN A 21 4.29 17.69 -15.22
C GLN A 21 3.93 17.18 -16.63
N PRO A 22 2.88 17.70 -17.28
CA PRO A 22 2.40 17.19 -18.58
C PRO A 22 3.47 17.24 -19.69
N ALA A 23 4.37 18.25 -19.63
CA ALA A 23 5.45 18.40 -20.60
C ALA A 23 6.42 17.20 -20.65
N LEU A 24 6.50 16.39 -19.59
CA LEU A 24 7.34 15.20 -19.55
C LEU A 24 6.70 14.00 -20.25
N ALA A 25 5.42 14.08 -20.60
CA ALA A 25 4.63 13.02 -21.26
C ALA A 25 4.85 11.62 -20.66
N LEU A 26 4.94 11.54 -19.34
CA LEU A 26 5.20 10.29 -18.61
C LEU A 26 3.96 9.40 -18.57
N ARG A 27 4.18 8.10 -18.68
CA ARG A 27 3.16 7.07 -18.42
C ARG A 27 3.23 6.69 -16.95
N CYS A 28 2.56 7.46 -16.12
CA CYS A 28 2.59 7.29 -14.68
C CYS A 28 1.64 6.20 -14.20
N PRO A 29 1.96 5.54 -13.07
CA PRO A 29 0.99 4.71 -12.35
C PRO A 29 -0.07 5.58 -11.68
N ASP A 30 -1.11 4.90 -11.22
CA ASP A 30 -2.17 5.43 -10.35
C ASP A 30 -2.65 4.26 -9.49
N LEU A 31 -2.18 4.22 -8.24
CA LEU A 31 -2.45 3.14 -7.32
C LEU A 31 -3.72 3.43 -6.52
N VAL A 32 -4.65 2.52 -6.54
CA VAL A 32 -5.84 2.60 -5.70
C VAL A 32 -5.91 1.41 -4.76
N MET A 33 -6.25 1.66 -3.51
CA MET A 33 -6.55 0.60 -2.57
C MET A 33 -8.02 0.19 -2.71
N ALA A 34 -8.28 -1.06 -3.11
CA ALA A 34 -9.64 -1.57 -3.16
C ALA A 34 -10.26 -1.65 -1.75
N ARG A 35 -11.58 -1.54 -1.66
CA ARG A 35 -12.31 -1.70 -0.37
C ARG A 35 -12.03 -3.06 0.25
N ALA A 36 -11.97 -3.10 1.58
CA ALA A 36 -11.82 -4.33 2.33
C ALA A 36 -12.98 -5.30 2.04
N THR A 37 -12.62 -6.55 1.74
CA THR A 37 -13.59 -7.62 1.48
C THR A 37 -13.28 -8.85 2.33
N ASN A 38 -14.15 -9.86 2.32
CA ASN A 38 -13.97 -11.12 3.04
C ASN A 38 -13.62 -10.91 4.53
N LEU A 39 -14.35 -9.97 5.16
CA LEU A 39 -14.20 -9.67 6.57
C LEU A 39 -14.59 -10.90 7.41
N ARG A 40 -13.77 -11.24 8.38
CA ARG A 40 -14.02 -12.34 9.32
C ARG A 40 -13.33 -12.10 10.65
N ILE A 41 -13.91 -12.63 11.71
CA ILE A 41 -13.33 -12.59 13.05
C ILE A 41 -12.68 -13.95 13.36
N THR A 42 -11.52 -13.88 14.03
CA THR A 42 -10.95 -15.03 14.75
C THR A 42 -10.60 -14.62 16.18
N ARG A 43 -10.59 -15.60 17.08
CA ARG A 43 -10.09 -15.45 18.45
C ARG A 43 -8.84 -16.29 18.62
N SER A 44 -7.81 -15.71 19.19
CA SER A 44 -6.62 -16.45 19.61
C SER A 44 -6.87 -17.18 20.93
N PRO A 45 -6.07 -18.19 21.26
CA PRO A 45 -6.10 -18.83 22.58
C PRO A 45 -5.86 -17.84 23.74
N SER A 46 -5.11 -16.75 23.49
CA SER A 46 -4.88 -15.68 24.47
C SER A 46 -6.05 -14.70 24.63
N GLY A 47 -7.21 -14.99 24.02
CA GLY A 47 -8.41 -14.12 24.11
C GLY A 47 -8.43 -12.93 23.18
N ARG A 48 -7.38 -12.68 22.36
CA ARG A 48 -7.38 -11.63 21.34
C ARG A 48 -8.43 -11.90 20.28
N THR A 49 -9.18 -10.88 19.95
CA THR A 49 -10.15 -10.90 18.85
C THR A 49 -9.60 -10.06 17.71
N VAL A 50 -9.42 -10.66 16.54
CA VAL A 50 -8.87 -9.96 15.37
C VAL A 50 -9.85 -9.98 14.20
N LEU A 51 -9.96 -8.84 13.53
CA LEU A 51 -10.73 -8.66 12.30
C LEU A 51 -9.77 -8.85 11.12
N HIS A 52 -9.98 -9.92 10.37
CA HIS A 52 -9.26 -10.19 9.12
C HIS A 52 -9.97 -9.57 7.94
N MET A 53 -9.21 -9.20 6.91
CA MET A 53 -9.73 -8.64 5.67
C MET A 53 -8.85 -9.00 4.47
N ALA A 54 -9.45 -9.15 3.31
CA ALA A 54 -8.72 -9.19 2.05
C ALA A 54 -8.45 -7.75 1.58
N ASN A 55 -7.33 -7.58 0.88
CA ASN A 55 -6.94 -6.29 0.30
C ASN A 55 -6.35 -6.45 -1.10
N ARG A 56 -6.39 -5.38 -1.88
CA ARG A 56 -5.83 -5.33 -3.23
C ARG A 56 -5.29 -3.93 -3.51
N ILE A 57 -4.05 -3.85 -3.94
CA ILE A 57 -3.45 -2.65 -4.52
C ILE A 57 -3.61 -2.79 -6.03
N VAL A 58 -4.38 -1.91 -6.63
CA VAL A 58 -4.72 -1.92 -8.07
C VAL A 58 -4.00 -0.77 -8.75
N ASN A 59 -3.32 -1.02 -9.87
CA ASN A 59 -2.80 0.04 -10.71
C ASN A 59 -3.80 0.36 -11.84
N ILE A 60 -4.34 1.58 -11.81
CA ILE A 60 -5.31 2.07 -12.81
C ILE A 60 -4.73 3.13 -13.75
N GLY A 61 -3.44 3.43 -13.61
CA GLY A 61 -2.73 4.47 -14.36
C GLY A 61 -2.43 4.13 -15.81
N GLN A 62 -1.48 4.86 -16.39
CA GLN A 62 -1.03 4.70 -17.79
C GLN A 62 0.25 3.88 -17.91
N GLY A 63 1.01 3.74 -16.82
CA GLY A 63 2.23 2.96 -16.73
C GLY A 63 2.29 2.07 -15.50
N PRO A 64 3.25 1.15 -15.43
CA PRO A 64 3.41 0.29 -14.26
C PRO A 64 3.86 1.07 -13.03
N ALA A 65 3.38 0.69 -11.86
CA ALA A 65 4.02 1.06 -10.60
C ALA A 65 5.23 0.14 -10.42
N GLU A 66 6.41 0.62 -10.76
CA GLU A 66 7.64 -0.16 -10.78
C GLU A 66 8.70 0.46 -9.87
N LEU A 67 9.27 -0.36 -9.00
CA LEU A 67 10.40 -0.04 -8.14
C LEU A 67 11.61 -0.88 -8.52
N PHE A 68 12.73 -0.23 -8.77
CA PHE A 68 14.03 -0.86 -8.98
C PHE A 68 14.89 -0.62 -7.75
N GLY A 69 15.15 -1.68 -6.99
CA GLY A 69 15.97 -1.68 -5.77
C GLY A 69 17.41 -2.07 -6.06
N GLU A 70 18.34 -1.31 -5.50
CA GLU A 70 19.78 -1.57 -5.50
C GLU A 70 20.26 -1.75 -4.06
N ARG A 71 21.01 -2.81 -3.81
CA ARG A 71 21.42 -3.23 -2.48
C ARG A 71 22.34 -2.21 -1.81
N VAL A 72 21.99 -1.79 -0.60
CA VAL A 72 22.80 -0.91 0.26
C VAL A 72 23.32 -1.62 1.50
N SER A 73 22.62 -2.66 1.98
CA SER A 73 23.06 -3.50 3.10
C SER A 73 22.69 -4.98 2.88
N ARG A 74 22.96 -5.82 3.85
CA ARG A 74 22.59 -7.25 3.76
C ARG A 74 21.10 -7.48 3.59
N THR A 75 20.26 -6.61 4.13
CA THR A 75 18.80 -6.77 4.19
C THR A 75 18.02 -5.59 3.61
N GLU A 76 18.71 -4.58 3.05
CA GLU A 76 18.07 -3.35 2.59
C GLU A 76 18.55 -2.94 1.20
N MET A 77 17.63 -2.35 0.43
CA MET A 77 17.88 -1.74 -0.87
C MET A 77 17.29 -0.33 -0.89
N ARG A 78 18.04 0.62 -1.46
CA ARG A 78 17.46 1.86 -1.95
C ARG A 78 16.66 1.53 -3.19
N ALA A 79 15.45 2.03 -3.30
CA ALA A 79 14.63 1.82 -4.47
C ALA A 79 14.38 3.15 -5.20
N ARG A 80 14.40 3.08 -6.53
CA ARG A 80 14.00 4.16 -7.42
C ARG A 80 12.75 3.74 -8.17
N GLN A 81 11.84 4.66 -8.35
CA GLN A 81 10.71 4.42 -9.23
C GLN A 81 11.15 4.49 -10.68
N VAL A 82 10.68 3.56 -11.50
CA VAL A 82 10.94 3.54 -12.94
C VAL A 82 9.68 3.98 -13.68
N ILE A 83 9.77 5.07 -14.43
CA ILE A 83 8.67 5.59 -15.23
C ILE A 83 9.15 5.74 -16.69
N ALA A 84 8.32 5.27 -17.63
CA ALA A 84 8.56 5.46 -19.06
C ALA A 84 7.81 6.70 -19.57
N ASP A 85 8.39 7.42 -20.51
CA ASP A 85 7.68 8.47 -21.26
C ASP A 85 6.85 7.86 -22.43
N ALA A 86 6.17 8.73 -23.17
CA ALA A 86 5.32 8.32 -24.30
C ALA A 86 6.11 7.59 -25.41
N ASN A 87 7.42 7.84 -25.54
CA ASN A 87 8.31 7.19 -26.48
C ASN A 87 8.88 5.86 -25.95
N GLY A 88 8.56 5.50 -24.70
CA GLY A 88 9.05 4.29 -24.06
C GLY A 88 10.44 4.44 -23.40
N VAL A 89 10.99 5.64 -23.35
CA VAL A 89 12.26 5.91 -22.65
C VAL A 89 12.03 5.82 -21.14
N ARG A 90 12.74 4.91 -20.50
CA ARG A 90 12.60 4.63 -19.06
C ARG A 90 13.59 5.46 -18.26
N ARG A 91 13.10 6.12 -17.22
CA ARG A 91 13.91 6.92 -16.30
C ARG A 91 13.70 6.47 -14.86
N ARG A 92 14.73 6.64 -14.04
CA ARG A 92 14.70 6.32 -12.61
C ARG A 92 14.58 7.60 -11.80
N TYR A 93 13.63 7.61 -10.87
CA TYR A 93 13.35 8.74 -10.01
C TYR A 93 13.61 8.35 -8.56
N GLU A 94 14.33 9.22 -7.84
CA GLU A 94 14.51 9.07 -6.39
C GLU A 94 13.22 9.48 -5.68
N THR A 95 12.63 8.55 -4.94
CA THR A 95 11.36 8.78 -4.24
C THR A 95 11.46 8.53 -2.73
N GLY A 96 12.62 8.09 -2.26
CA GLY A 96 12.80 7.66 -0.88
C GLY A 96 12.22 6.28 -0.58
N ALA A 97 11.74 5.56 -1.60
CA ALA A 97 11.30 4.18 -1.44
C ALA A 97 12.45 3.26 -1.02
N GLU A 98 12.14 2.29 -0.17
CA GLU A 98 13.08 1.29 0.30
C GLU A 98 12.53 -0.12 0.11
N LEU A 99 13.41 -1.06 -0.26
CA LEU A 99 13.09 -2.48 -0.17
C LEU A 99 13.86 -3.10 0.98
N TYR A 100 13.24 -4.09 1.62
CA TYR A 100 13.92 -4.87 2.63
C TYR A 100 13.58 -6.36 2.52
N PHE A 101 14.50 -7.20 3.00
CA PHE A 101 14.35 -8.65 2.99
C PHE A 101 13.62 -9.11 4.24
N LYS A 102 12.31 -9.39 4.10
CA LYS A 102 11.44 -9.78 5.22
C LYS A 102 11.20 -11.27 5.25
N SER A 103 11.46 -11.88 6.40
CA SER A 103 11.02 -13.24 6.69
C SER A 103 9.50 -13.29 6.90
N VAL A 104 8.86 -14.31 6.31
CA VAL A 104 7.43 -14.62 6.49
C VAL A 104 7.31 -16.11 6.82
N PRO A 105 7.64 -16.54 8.06
CA PRO A 105 7.75 -17.96 8.44
C PRO A 105 6.47 -18.73 8.17
N SER A 106 5.30 -18.14 8.44
CA SER A 106 4.00 -18.75 8.20
C SER A 106 3.66 -19.02 6.72
N ARG A 107 4.49 -18.52 5.79
CA ARG A 107 4.41 -18.78 4.35
C ARG A 107 5.65 -19.51 3.82
N GLY A 108 6.51 -19.97 4.72
CA GLY A 108 7.70 -20.77 4.37
C GLY A 108 8.76 -20.03 3.58
N GLY A 109 8.86 -18.69 3.70
CA GLY A 109 9.84 -17.96 2.91
C GLY A 109 10.21 -16.58 3.42
N SER A 110 11.20 -16.01 2.74
CA SER A 110 11.64 -14.64 2.91
C SER A 110 11.68 -13.98 1.55
N TYR A 111 11.34 -12.70 1.49
CA TYR A 111 11.16 -11.99 0.23
C TYR A 111 11.64 -10.55 0.36
N TRP A 112 12.15 -9.99 -0.73
CA TRP A 112 12.30 -8.55 -0.88
C TRP A 112 10.94 -7.90 -1.01
N LYS A 113 10.68 -6.86 -0.21
CA LYS A 113 9.41 -6.14 -0.14
C LYS A 113 9.64 -4.64 -0.09
N TRP A 114 8.76 -3.91 -0.71
CA TRP A 114 8.63 -2.47 -0.51
C TRP A 114 8.15 -2.21 0.92
N ARG A 115 8.94 -1.44 1.67
CA ARG A 115 8.69 -1.06 3.06
C ARG A 115 7.58 -0.03 3.13
N ASN A 116 6.65 -0.21 4.07
CA ASN A 116 5.53 0.70 4.30
C ASN A 116 4.66 0.98 3.05
N ALA A 117 4.54 0.01 2.17
CA ALA A 117 3.74 0.09 0.95
C ALA A 117 2.24 0.32 1.20
N ALA A 118 1.74 -0.07 2.37
CA ALA A 118 0.34 0.13 2.74
C ALA A 118 0.16 0.32 4.25
N ARG A 119 -1.02 0.83 4.65
CA ARG A 119 -1.42 0.96 6.05
C ARG A 119 -2.87 0.59 6.23
N PHE A 120 -3.16 -0.15 7.29
CA PHE A 120 -4.50 -0.58 7.66
C PHE A 120 -4.87 0.01 9.00
N GLU A 121 -5.97 0.72 9.06
CA GLU A 121 -6.38 1.51 10.22
C GLU A 121 -7.83 1.19 10.60
N LEU A 122 -8.11 1.27 11.88
CA LEU A 122 -9.48 1.27 12.42
C LEU A 122 -9.76 2.61 13.06
N TRP A 123 -10.75 3.31 12.55
CA TRP A 123 -11.16 4.63 13.00
C TRP A 123 -12.52 4.57 13.67
N ALA A 124 -12.69 5.23 14.81
CA ALA A 124 -14.00 5.57 15.32
C ALA A 124 -14.71 6.50 14.34
N ILE A 125 -16.03 6.34 14.21
CA ILE A 125 -16.86 7.20 13.37
C ILE A 125 -18.00 7.79 14.18
N ASP A 126 -18.42 9.01 13.83
CA ASP A 126 -19.59 9.68 14.38
C ASP A 126 -20.89 9.25 13.68
N LEU A 127 -21.99 9.92 14.03
CA LEU A 127 -23.32 9.67 13.45
C LEU A 127 -23.43 10.01 11.96
N ASN A 128 -22.49 10.82 11.44
CA ASN A 128 -22.40 11.18 10.03
C ASN A 128 -21.39 10.30 9.28
N ALA A 129 -20.91 9.21 9.91
CA ALA A 129 -19.85 8.33 9.40
C ALA A 129 -18.51 9.03 9.14
N GLN A 130 -18.27 10.20 9.73
CA GLN A 130 -16.99 10.88 9.68
C GLN A 130 -16.00 10.22 10.64
N ARG A 131 -14.75 10.07 10.20
CA ARG A 131 -13.67 9.53 11.02
C ARG A 131 -13.28 10.55 12.09
N THR A 132 -13.33 10.13 13.36
CA THR A 132 -13.04 11.01 14.49
C THR A 132 -11.72 10.71 15.19
N GLN A 133 -11.40 9.42 15.40
CA GLN A 133 -10.22 9.01 16.14
C GLN A 133 -9.63 7.73 15.55
N LEU A 134 -8.31 7.70 15.36
CA LEU A 134 -7.57 6.47 15.06
C LEU A 134 -7.54 5.58 16.31
N VAL A 135 -8.14 4.38 16.22
CA VAL A 135 -8.26 3.46 17.35
C VAL A 135 -7.19 2.37 17.31
N ARG A 136 -6.91 1.81 16.13
CA ARG A 136 -5.93 0.73 15.94
C ARG A 136 -5.26 0.81 14.57
N VAL A 137 -4.05 0.25 14.50
CA VAL A 137 -3.33 0.01 13.24
C VAL A 137 -3.04 -1.48 13.13
N GLY A 138 -3.21 -2.03 11.94
CA GLY A 138 -2.88 -3.42 11.63
C GLY A 138 -1.39 -3.61 11.35
N PRO A 139 -0.86 -4.85 11.50
CA PRO A 139 0.56 -5.14 11.32
C PRO A 139 1.00 -5.24 9.85
N LYS A 140 0.06 -5.37 8.91
CA LYS A 140 0.40 -5.49 7.48
C LYS A 140 0.75 -4.12 6.91
N HIS A 141 2.00 -3.96 6.45
CA HIS A 141 2.45 -2.70 5.84
C HIS A 141 3.41 -2.89 4.66
N ASP A 142 3.97 -4.09 4.46
CA ASP A 142 4.98 -4.31 3.43
C ASP A 142 4.49 -5.23 2.33
N TYR A 143 4.83 -4.89 1.10
CA TYR A 143 4.37 -5.60 -0.09
C TYR A 143 5.52 -5.92 -1.03
N CYS A 144 5.47 -7.10 -1.62
CA CYS A 144 6.20 -7.38 -2.84
C CYS A 144 5.25 -7.12 -4.00
N LEU A 145 5.20 -5.90 -4.48
CA LEU A 145 4.31 -5.54 -5.60
C LEU A 145 4.50 -6.51 -6.77
N ARG A 146 3.39 -7.09 -7.24
CA ARG A 146 3.38 -8.04 -8.36
C ARG A 146 2.01 -8.18 -9.00
N ASP A 147 1.96 -8.75 -10.18
CA ASP A 147 0.72 -9.03 -10.92
C ASP A 147 0.08 -10.32 -10.43
N LEU A 148 -0.82 -10.27 -9.44
CA LEU A 148 -1.55 -11.43 -8.93
C LEU A 148 -2.90 -11.64 -9.61
N GLN A 149 -3.64 -10.57 -9.82
CA GLN A 149 -4.98 -10.61 -10.38
C GLN A 149 -5.15 -9.55 -11.46
N ARG A 150 -5.55 -9.95 -12.66
CA ARG A 150 -6.00 -8.99 -13.68
C ARG A 150 -7.40 -8.53 -13.31
N VAL A 151 -7.58 -7.20 -13.16
CA VAL A 151 -8.83 -6.58 -12.70
C VAL A 151 -9.49 -5.69 -13.74
N ARG A 152 -8.78 -5.40 -14.83
CA ARG A 152 -9.29 -4.69 -15.99
C ARG A 152 -8.97 -5.44 -17.28
N SER A 153 -9.68 -5.12 -18.34
CA SER A 153 -9.42 -5.54 -19.70
C SER A 153 -9.25 -4.29 -20.60
N GLY A 154 -8.66 -4.45 -21.76
CA GLY A 154 -8.43 -3.37 -22.73
C GLY A 154 -7.08 -3.50 -23.41
N SER A 155 -6.84 -2.73 -24.46
CA SER A 155 -5.62 -2.78 -25.27
C SER A 155 -4.35 -2.38 -24.51
N GLN A 156 -4.48 -1.56 -23.46
CA GLN A 156 -3.37 -1.13 -22.61
C GLN A 156 -3.07 -2.13 -21.47
N VAL A 157 -3.92 -3.14 -21.27
CA VAL A 157 -3.77 -4.12 -20.18
C VAL A 157 -3.08 -5.37 -20.71
N ARG A 158 -1.93 -5.72 -20.12
CA ARG A 158 -1.20 -6.93 -20.47
C ARG A 158 -2.04 -8.18 -20.22
N GLN A 159 -1.99 -9.13 -21.15
CA GLN A 159 -2.69 -10.41 -21.03
C GLN A 159 -2.03 -11.31 -19.97
N HIS A 160 -0.71 -11.23 -19.85
CA HIS A 160 0.10 -12.04 -18.94
C HIS A 160 0.82 -11.17 -17.92
N ARG A 161 1.14 -11.77 -16.77
CA ARG A 161 1.91 -11.15 -15.70
C ARG A 161 3.28 -10.69 -16.21
N PHE A 162 3.62 -9.45 -15.95
CA PHE A 162 4.95 -8.92 -16.19
C PHE A 162 5.81 -8.96 -14.92
N PHE A 163 5.19 -8.74 -13.76
CA PHE A 163 5.81 -8.88 -12.43
C PHE A 163 5.30 -10.15 -11.76
N PRO A 164 5.87 -11.35 -12.06
CA PRO A 164 5.23 -12.62 -11.70
C PRO A 164 5.44 -13.03 -10.25
N GLY A 165 6.50 -12.57 -9.58
CA GLY A 165 6.83 -13.06 -8.26
C GLY A 165 7.80 -12.22 -7.45
N CYS A 166 7.92 -12.58 -6.18
CA CYS A 166 8.80 -11.94 -5.22
C CYS A 166 10.18 -12.60 -5.26
N ASN A 167 11.23 -11.80 -5.25
CA ASN A 167 12.59 -12.31 -5.17
C ASN A 167 12.86 -12.85 -3.76
N GLN A 168 13.28 -14.13 -3.67
CA GLN A 168 13.56 -14.84 -2.43
C GLN A 168 15.05 -14.95 -2.12
N ARG A 169 15.92 -14.45 -2.96
CA ARG A 169 17.37 -14.54 -2.80
C ARG A 169 17.89 -13.34 -2.01
N ALA A 170 18.24 -13.56 -0.75
CA ALA A 170 18.80 -12.51 0.10
C ALA A 170 20.10 -11.89 -0.47
N ALA A 171 20.90 -12.67 -1.21
CA ALA A 171 22.16 -12.21 -1.79
C ALA A 171 22.00 -11.40 -3.09
N THR A 172 20.78 -11.27 -3.64
CA THR A 172 20.52 -10.50 -4.87
C THR A 172 20.96 -9.04 -4.68
N ARG A 173 21.64 -8.48 -5.70
CA ARG A 173 22.10 -7.09 -5.67
C ARG A 173 21.04 -6.12 -6.17
N GLU A 174 20.15 -6.58 -7.03
CA GLU A 174 19.10 -5.77 -7.65
C GLU A 174 17.78 -6.54 -7.64
N VAL A 175 16.69 -5.83 -7.39
CA VAL A 175 15.33 -6.38 -7.39
C VAL A 175 14.39 -5.41 -8.08
N THR A 176 13.56 -5.92 -8.98
CA THR A 176 12.44 -5.18 -9.54
C THR A 176 11.15 -5.71 -8.94
N LEU A 177 10.34 -4.82 -8.36
CA LEU A 177 8.98 -5.06 -7.93
C LEU A 177 8.05 -4.18 -8.75
N GLY A 178 6.81 -4.60 -8.97
CA GLY A 178 5.85 -3.73 -9.65
C GLY A 178 4.49 -4.34 -9.83
N THR A 179 3.54 -3.49 -10.24
CA THR A 179 2.18 -3.87 -10.63
C THR A 179 1.85 -3.20 -11.96
N SER A 180 1.53 -4.03 -12.96
CA SER A 180 1.16 -3.58 -14.31
C SER A 180 -0.17 -2.84 -14.32
N VAL A 181 -0.38 -2.00 -15.33
CA VAL A 181 -1.69 -1.35 -15.57
C VAL A 181 -2.80 -2.39 -15.68
N GLY A 182 -3.90 -2.20 -14.94
CA GLY A 182 -5.05 -3.09 -14.91
C GLY A 182 -4.85 -4.39 -14.14
N TRP A 183 -3.72 -4.51 -13.41
CA TRP A 183 -3.43 -5.62 -12.51
C TRP A 183 -3.53 -5.19 -11.05
N ALA A 184 -3.62 -6.16 -10.17
CA ALA A 184 -3.62 -5.96 -8.73
C ALA A 184 -2.65 -6.91 -8.02
N ASP A 185 -1.97 -6.39 -7.02
CA ASP A 185 -1.34 -7.19 -5.97
C ASP A 185 -2.39 -7.48 -4.89
N ALA A 186 -2.90 -8.71 -4.86
CA ALA A 186 -4.08 -9.11 -4.12
C ALA A 186 -3.76 -10.13 -3.04
N TYR A 187 -4.22 -9.89 -1.82
CA TYR A 187 -4.02 -10.77 -0.68
C TYR A 187 -5.34 -11.19 -0.03
N PRO A 188 -5.56 -12.49 0.17
CA PRO A 188 -6.77 -12.98 0.84
C PRO A 188 -6.78 -12.62 2.34
N SER A 189 -7.95 -12.64 2.95
CA SER A 189 -8.10 -12.40 4.40
C SER A 189 -7.38 -13.43 5.29
N THR A 190 -6.93 -14.54 4.71
CA THR A 190 -6.14 -15.57 5.38
C THR A 190 -4.63 -15.31 5.33
N TYR A 191 -4.19 -14.28 4.61
CA TYR A 191 -2.77 -13.96 4.55
C TYR A 191 -2.30 -13.47 5.93
N PRO A 192 -1.10 -13.87 6.37
CA PRO A 192 -0.51 -13.35 7.61
C PRO A 192 -0.49 -11.82 7.63
N ASP A 193 -0.71 -11.24 8.80
CA ASP A 193 -0.74 -9.79 9.05
C ASP A 193 -1.94 -9.03 8.43
N ASN A 194 -2.82 -9.66 7.63
CA ASN A 194 -4.03 -9.04 7.09
C ASN A 194 -5.16 -8.97 8.15
N TRP A 195 -4.88 -8.33 9.27
CA TRP A 195 -5.82 -8.20 10.38
C TRP A 195 -5.61 -6.92 11.20
N ILE A 196 -6.63 -6.56 11.96
CA ILE A 196 -6.59 -5.50 12.97
C ILE A 196 -7.09 -6.08 14.28
N ASP A 197 -6.44 -5.76 15.39
CA ASP A 197 -6.90 -6.13 16.74
C ASP A 197 -8.15 -5.31 17.09
N VAL A 198 -9.25 -6.02 17.40
CA VAL A 198 -10.54 -5.42 17.75
C VAL A 198 -11.00 -5.89 19.13
N THR A 199 -10.09 -6.41 19.95
CA THR A 199 -10.38 -6.89 21.30
C THR A 199 -11.05 -5.82 22.13
N GLY A 200 -12.19 -6.14 22.72
CA GLY A 200 -12.95 -5.24 23.60
C GLY A 200 -13.73 -4.13 22.88
N LEU A 201 -13.56 -3.96 21.57
CA LEU A 201 -14.22 -2.88 20.85
C LEU A 201 -15.68 -3.20 20.54
N ARG A 202 -16.54 -2.18 20.67
CA ARG A 202 -17.98 -2.24 20.38
C ARG A 202 -18.42 -0.97 19.67
N GLY A 203 -19.38 -1.08 18.75
CA GLY A 203 -19.91 0.06 18.00
C GLY A 203 -19.52 0.05 16.52
N CYS A 204 -19.64 1.18 15.87
CA CYS A 204 -19.34 1.35 14.46
C CYS A 204 -17.97 1.99 14.23
N PHE A 205 -17.24 1.45 13.28
CA PHE A 205 -15.89 1.88 12.92
C PHE A 205 -15.71 1.90 11.40
N ALA A 206 -14.77 2.70 10.94
CA ALA A 206 -14.26 2.63 9.57
C ALA A 206 -12.95 1.84 9.54
N VAL A 207 -12.92 0.76 8.76
CA VAL A 207 -11.68 0.09 8.34
C VAL A 207 -11.16 0.87 7.15
N VAL A 208 -10.04 1.52 7.33
CA VAL A 208 -9.37 2.33 6.31
C VAL A 208 -8.14 1.59 5.82
N GLN A 209 -8.04 1.42 4.52
CA GLN A 209 -6.87 0.86 3.84
C GLN A 209 -6.28 1.95 2.96
N ARG A 210 -4.97 2.14 3.08
CA ARG A 210 -4.22 3.14 2.31
C ARG A 210 -3.04 2.46 1.63
N VAL A 211 -2.84 2.70 0.34
CA VAL A 211 -1.60 2.39 -0.36
C VAL A 211 -0.70 3.62 -0.33
N ASP A 212 0.59 3.40 -0.35
CA ASP A 212 1.64 4.42 -0.33
C ASP A 212 1.41 5.55 0.69
N PRO A 213 1.31 5.24 1.98
CA PRO A 213 1.05 6.26 3.00
C PRO A 213 2.20 7.27 3.16
N GLY A 214 3.36 7.00 2.59
CA GLY A 214 4.56 7.84 2.63
C GLY A 214 4.80 8.67 1.39
N GLY A 215 4.00 8.51 0.31
CA GLY A 215 4.20 9.23 -0.95
C GLY A 215 5.52 8.85 -1.64
N HIS A 216 5.87 7.56 -1.63
CA HIS A 216 7.11 7.03 -2.21
C HIS A 216 6.94 6.51 -3.66
N ILE A 217 5.77 6.66 -4.23
CA ILE A 217 5.46 6.42 -5.64
C ILE A 217 4.88 7.71 -6.19
N PHE A 218 5.48 8.26 -7.22
CA PHE A 218 4.89 9.35 -7.99
C PHE A 218 3.75 8.81 -8.84
N GLU A 219 2.56 9.36 -8.67
CA GLU A 219 1.33 8.90 -9.28
C GLU A 219 0.62 10.01 -10.06
N THR A 220 -0.25 9.63 -10.98
CA THR A 220 -1.10 10.59 -11.68
C THR A 220 -2.09 11.26 -10.73
N ASN A 221 -2.57 10.51 -9.73
CA ASN A 221 -3.49 11.00 -8.71
C ASN A 221 -3.09 10.43 -7.35
N GLU A 222 -2.67 11.30 -6.43
CA GLU A 222 -2.26 10.94 -5.06
C GLU A 222 -3.45 10.90 -4.06
N ASP A 223 -4.62 11.41 -4.46
CA ASP A 223 -5.76 11.58 -3.55
C ASP A 223 -6.68 10.35 -3.47
N ASN A 224 -6.50 9.37 -4.38
CA ASN A 224 -7.36 8.18 -4.46
C ASN A 224 -6.76 6.92 -3.82
N ASN A 225 -5.65 7.05 -3.11
CA ASN A 225 -4.88 5.96 -2.47
C ASN A 225 -5.58 5.33 -1.27
N ILE A 226 -6.80 5.76 -0.93
CA ILE A 226 -7.51 5.38 0.29
C ILE A 226 -8.83 4.71 -0.04
N SER A 227 -9.12 3.63 0.66
CA SER A 227 -10.47 3.06 0.72
C SER A 227 -10.97 2.95 2.15
N SER A 228 -12.28 3.01 2.31
CA SER A 228 -12.94 2.88 3.62
C SER A 228 -14.09 1.88 3.54
N THR A 229 -14.23 1.06 4.59
CA THR A 229 -15.33 0.10 4.75
C THR A 229 -15.86 0.20 6.17
N THR A 230 -17.13 0.54 6.32
CA THR A 230 -17.76 0.61 7.65
C THR A 230 -18.04 -0.79 8.19
N VAL A 231 -17.72 -1.01 9.47
CA VAL A 231 -17.96 -2.28 10.17
C VAL A 231 -18.57 -2.02 11.55
N ARG A 232 -19.46 -2.92 11.99
CA ARG A 232 -19.96 -2.94 13.37
C ARG A 232 -19.25 -4.01 14.16
N LEU A 233 -18.78 -3.67 15.34
CA LEU A 233 -18.17 -4.60 16.28
C LEU A 233 -19.11 -4.87 17.47
N PRO A 234 -19.19 -6.09 17.99
CA PRO A 234 -18.58 -7.31 17.43
C PRO A 234 -19.08 -7.61 16.02
N TYR A 235 -18.15 -7.97 15.14
CA TYR A 235 -18.48 -8.21 13.73
C TYR A 235 -19.36 -9.45 13.55
N LYS A 236 -20.45 -9.29 12.82
CA LYS A 236 -21.31 -10.39 12.34
C LYS A 236 -21.42 -10.26 10.83
N ARG A 237 -21.36 -11.41 10.12
CA ARG A 237 -21.57 -11.42 8.65
C ARG A 237 -23.00 -10.95 8.34
N GLY A 238 -23.11 -10.16 7.29
CA GLY A 238 -24.39 -9.62 6.81
C GLY A 238 -24.43 -8.08 6.85
N PRO A 239 -25.62 -7.50 6.62
CA PRO A 239 -25.79 -6.04 6.60
C PRO A 239 -25.38 -5.40 7.92
N GLN A 240 -24.50 -4.39 7.83
CA GLN A 240 -24.03 -3.64 8.99
C GLN A 240 -24.94 -2.44 9.24
N ARG A 241 -25.53 -2.37 10.45
CA ARG A 241 -26.32 -1.20 10.89
C ARG A 241 -25.39 -0.15 11.49
N CYS A 242 -24.72 0.60 10.63
CA CYS A 242 -23.85 1.72 10.99
C CYS A 242 -24.23 2.95 10.19
N PRO A 243 -23.87 4.15 10.65
CA PRO A 243 -23.98 5.36 9.86
C PRO A 243 -23.31 5.20 8.49
N ARG A 244 -23.85 5.85 7.48
CA ARG A 244 -23.27 5.92 6.12
C ARG A 244 -22.85 7.35 5.85
N PRO A 245 -21.74 7.56 5.13
CA PRO A 245 -21.42 8.89 4.61
C PRO A 245 -22.61 9.42 3.81
N ALA A 246 -22.87 10.72 3.90
CA ALA A 246 -23.81 11.36 2.99
C ALA A 246 -23.37 11.08 1.53
N PRO A 247 -24.27 10.87 0.60
CA PRO A 247 -23.94 10.84 -0.82
C PRO A 247 -23.27 12.18 -1.18
N ALA A 248 -22.14 12.10 -1.90
CA ALA A 248 -21.43 13.25 -2.42
C ALA A 248 -22.24 13.93 -3.52
#